data_1c09715d68304348770f0821e4387243
#
_entry.id   1c09715d68304348770f0821e4387243
#
_cell.length_a   1.000
_cell.length_b   1.000
_cell.length_c   1.000
_cell.angle_alpha   90.00
_cell.angle_beta   90.00
_cell.angle_gamma   90.00
#
_symmetry.space_group_name_H-M   'P 1'
#
loop_
_entity.id
_entity.type
_entity.pdbx_description
1 polymer ?
#
loop_
_entity_poly.entity_id
_entity_poly.type
_entity_poly.pdbx_seq_one_letter_code
_entity_poly.pdbx_strand_id
1 'polypeptide(L)' 'TVRLFKGMHRRLVVEAFQRYLDWCDEAAALDAASRTGTKAPRSERRLAFAAYSAALEREELASAQYQTLLEAAEQMLTTP' A
#
# COMPACT_ATOMS: atom_id res chain seq x y z
N THR A 1 -18.94 -13.36 -21.36
CA THR A 1 -19.43 -12.42 -22.32
C THR A 1 -19.10 -10.98 -21.91
N VAL A 2 -19.46 -10.01 -22.74
CA VAL A 2 -19.02 -8.62 -22.59
C VAL A 2 -19.44 -8.01 -21.24
N ARG A 3 -20.63 -8.31 -20.74
CA ARG A 3 -21.09 -7.77 -19.46
C ARG A 3 -20.28 -8.32 -18.28
N LEU A 4 -19.95 -9.60 -18.31
CA LEU A 4 -19.16 -10.23 -17.25
C LEU A 4 -17.75 -9.65 -17.22
N PHE A 5 -17.15 -9.48 -18.42
CA PHE A 5 -15.81 -8.90 -18.56
C PHE A 5 -15.77 -7.46 -18.02
N LYS A 6 -16.75 -6.64 -18.37
CA LYS A 6 -16.83 -5.26 -17.87
C LYS A 6 -17.02 -5.21 -16.35
N GLY A 7 -17.81 -6.13 -15.78
CA GLY A 7 -18.01 -6.22 -14.36
C GLY A 7 -16.73 -6.58 -13.61
N MET A 8 -15.98 -7.55 -14.14
CA MET A 8 -14.68 -7.95 -13.56
C MET A 8 -13.65 -6.83 -13.67
N HIS A 9 -13.61 -6.15 -14.81
CA HIS A 9 -12.70 -5.02 -15.01
C HIS A 9 -13.00 -3.90 -14.02
N ARG A 10 -14.28 -3.57 -13.82
CA ARG A 10 -14.71 -2.54 -12.88
C ARG A 10 -14.33 -2.90 -11.45
N ARG A 11 -14.50 -4.16 -11.05
CA ARG A 11 -14.10 -4.63 -9.71
C ARG A 11 -12.60 -4.49 -9.50
N LEU A 12 -11.79 -4.86 -10.48
CA LEU A 12 -10.34 -4.73 -10.38
C LEU A 12 -9.91 -3.27 -10.26
N VAL A 13 -10.55 -2.37 -11.00
CA VAL A 13 -10.24 -0.95 -10.91
C VAL A 13 -10.58 -0.40 -9.52
N VAL A 14 -11.75 -0.78 -8.98
CA VAL A 14 -12.16 -0.34 -7.64
C VAL A 14 -11.22 -0.88 -6.58
N GLU A 15 -10.88 -2.17 -6.65
CA GLU A 15 -9.94 -2.77 -5.68
C GLU A 15 -8.56 -2.16 -5.78
N ALA A 16 -8.06 -1.93 -7.00
CA ALA A 16 -6.77 -1.30 -7.19
C ALA A 16 -6.75 0.11 -6.60
N PHE A 17 -7.84 0.87 -6.79
CA PHE A 17 -7.95 2.21 -6.22
C PHE A 17 -7.95 2.17 -4.70
N GLN A 18 -8.69 1.21 -4.10
CA GLN A 18 -8.69 1.05 -2.64
C GLN A 18 -7.31 0.67 -2.10
N ARG A 19 -6.61 -0.24 -2.78
CA ARG A 19 -5.25 -0.61 -2.37
C ARG A 19 -4.27 0.55 -2.52
N TYR A 20 -4.48 1.39 -3.53
CA TYR A 20 -3.70 2.61 -3.69
C TYR A 20 -3.90 3.55 -2.50
N LEU A 21 -5.15 3.75 -2.07
CA LEU A 21 -5.45 4.59 -0.91
C LEU A 21 -4.86 4.01 0.38
N ASP A 22 -4.95 2.70 0.57
CA ASP A 22 -4.32 2.02 1.72
C ASP A 22 -2.81 2.26 1.73
N TRP A 23 -2.18 2.16 0.58
CA TRP A 23 -0.75 2.42 0.45
C TRP A 23 -0.42 3.87 0.78
N CYS A 24 -1.22 4.82 0.30
CA CYS A 24 -1.04 6.24 0.62
C CYS A 24 -1.13 6.49 2.13
N ASP A 25 -2.10 5.85 2.80
CA ASP A 25 -2.27 5.96 4.26
C ASP A 25 -1.05 5.39 5.00
N GLU A 26 -0.55 4.24 4.57
CA GLU A 26 0.62 3.63 5.20
C GLU A 26 1.90 4.43 4.92
N ALA A 27 2.03 5.01 3.72
CA ALA A 27 3.15 5.88 3.40
C ALA A 27 3.15 7.14 4.27
N ALA A 28 1.97 7.71 4.52
CA ALA A 28 1.83 8.85 5.42
C ALA A 28 2.17 8.49 6.86
N ALA A 29 1.76 7.31 7.32
CA ALA A 29 2.09 6.81 8.65
C ALA A 29 3.59 6.57 8.80
N LEU A 30 4.24 6.05 7.76
CA LEU A 30 5.69 5.84 7.74
C LEU A 30 6.43 7.18 7.85
N ASP A 31 5.99 8.17 7.09
CA ASP A 31 6.58 9.50 7.13
C ASP A 31 6.45 10.14 8.52
N ALA A 32 5.27 10.00 9.15
CA ALA A 32 5.03 10.49 10.50
C ALA A 32 5.93 9.78 11.52
N ALA A 33 6.08 8.45 11.41
CA ALA A 33 6.94 7.68 12.30
C ALA A 33 8.42 8.08 12.14
N SER A 34 8.84 8.34 10.91
CA SER A 34 10.21 8.82 10.62
C SER A 34 10.48 10.17 11.28
N ARG A 35 9.54 11.10 11.17
CA ARG A 35 9.67 12.42 11.80
C ARG A 35 9.70 12.32 13.32
N THR A 36 8.85 11.51 13.90
CA THR A 36 8.82 11.27 15.35
C THR A 36 10.14 10.66 15.81
N GLY A 37 10.66 9.68 15.08
CA GLY A 37 11.91 9.03 15.40
C GLY A 37 13.10 9.97 15.39
N THR A 38 13.14 10.90 14.42
CA THR A 38 14.22 11.88 14.30
C THR A 38 14.27 12.84 15.50
N LYS A 39 13.10 13.12 16.07
CA LYS A 39 12.96 14.05 17.20
C LYS A 39 12.95 13.35 18.57
N ALA A 40 12.97 12.03 18.59
CA ALA A 40 12.85 11.26 19.84
C ALA A 40 14.08 11.48 20.76
N PRO A 41 13.85 11.67 22.07
CA PRO A 41 14.96 11.69 23.03
C PRO A 41 15.70 10.36 23.02
N ARG A 42 16.95 10.40 23.48
CA ARG A 42 17.81 9.20 23.48
C ARG A 42 17.16 8.02 24.19
N SER A 43 16.43 8.27 25.27
CA SER A 43 15.74 7.24 26.07
C SER A 43 14.60 6.57 25.31
N GLU A 44 14.05 7.23 24.27
CA GLU A 44 12.90 6.75 23.52
C GLU A 44 13.27 6.27 22.12
N ARG A 45 14.53 6.32 21.74
CA ARG A 45 14.97 5.97 20.38
C ARG A 45 14.68 4.52 20.02
N ARG A 46 14.79 3.61 20.97
CA ARG A 46 14.50 2.19 20.72
C ARG A 46 13.03 1.98 20.36
N LEU A 47 12.12 2.61 21.10
CA LEU A 47 10.68 2.54 20.83
C LEU A 47 10.35 3.23 19.51
N ALA A 48 10.95 4.38 19.25
CA ALA A 48 10.74 5.09 18.00
C ALA A 48 11.22 4.29 16.79
N PHE A 49 12.36 3.59 16.93
CA PHE A 49 12.86 2.72 15.87
C PHE A 49 11.94 1.54 15.62
N ALA A 50 11.41 0.92 16.70
CA ALA A 50 10.46 -0.19 16.57
C ALA A 50 9.18 0.26 15.87
N ALA A 51 8.67 1.44 16.20
CA ALA A 51 7.49 2.01 15.56
C ALA A 51 7.75 2.30 14.08
N TYR A 52 8.92 2.82 13.75
CA TYR A 52 9.32 3.08 12.37
C TYR A 52 9.41 1.78 11.57
N SER A 53 10.04 0.75 12.13
CA SER A 53 10.19 -0.54 11.47
C SER A 53 8.83 -1.19 11.19
N ALA A 54 7.90 -1.12 12.14
CA ALA A 54 6.55 -1.63 11.97
C ALA A 54 5.80 -0.86 10.87
N ALA A 55 5.94 0.47 10.83
CA ALA A 55 5.32 1.30 9.81
C ALA A 55 5.90 0.98 8.43
N LEU A 56 7.20 0.75 8.34
CA LEU A 56 7.87 0.38 7.10
C LEU A 56 7.35 -0.96 6.57
N GLU A 57 7.19 -1.94 7.43
CA GLU A 57 6.64 -3.25 7.05
C GLU A 57 5.21 -3.12 6.51
N ARG A 58 4.38 -2.31 7.15
CA ARG A 58 3.01 -2.08 6.69
C ARG A 58 2.97 -1.38 5.33
N GLU A 59 3.83 -0.39 5.13
CA GLU A 59 3.93 0.32 3.85
C GLU A 59 4.38 -0.62 2.75
N GLU A 60 5.39 -1.44 2.99
CA GLU A 60 5.90 -2.42 2.02
C GLU A 60 4.82 -3.43 1.63
N LEU A 61 4.05 -3.92 2.60
CA LEU A 61 2.96 -4.85 2.35
C LEU A 61 1.85 -4.19 1.51
N ALA A 62 1.47 -2.97 1.86
CA ALA A 62 0.42 -2.25 1.12
C ALA A 62 0.86 -1.97 -0.32
N SER A 63 2.11 -1.58 -0.52
CA SER A 63 2.70 -1.37 -1.84
C SER A 63 2.68 -2.65 -2.67
N ALA A 64 3.07 -3.78 -2.07
CA ALA A 64 3.09 -5.07 -2.75
C ALA A 64 1.68 -5.52 -3.16
N GLN A 65 0.69 -5.31 -2.29
CA GLN A 65 -0.71 -5.65 -2.59
C GLN A 65 -1.25 -4.82 -3.75
N TYR A 66 -0.93 -3.53 -3.78
CA TYR A 66 -1.32 -2.66 -4.88
C TYR A 66 -0.67 -3.13 -6.19
N GLN A 67 0.62 -3.43 -6.16
CA GLN A 67 1.35 -3.87 -7.34
C GLN A 67 0.80 -5.19 -7.89
N THR A 68 0.45 -6.13 -7.02
CA THR A 68 -0.16 -7.39 -7.42
C THR A 68 -1.47 -7.17 -8.18
N LEU A 69 -2.30 -6.24 -7.71
CA LEU A 69 -3.55 -5.92 -8.37
C LEU A 69 -3.33 -5.23 -9.72
N LEU A 70 -2.32 -4.36 -9.82
CA LEU A 70 -1.98 -3.73 -11.09
C LEU A 70 -1.53 -4.77 -12.12
N GLU A 71 -0.71 -5.72 -11.72
CA GLU A 71 -0.26 -6.79 -12.59
C GLU A 71 -1.42 -7.65 -13.08
N ALA A 72 -2.35 -7.98 -12.19
CA ALA A 72 -3.55 -8.73 -12.55
C ALA A 72 -4.41 -7.97 -13.56
N ALA A 73 -4.58 -6.65 -13.34
CA ALA A 73 -5.34 -5.81 -14.26
C ALA A 73 -4.68 -5.72 -15.63
N GLU A 74 -3.34 -5.58 -15.66
CA GLU A 74 -2.58 -5.55 -16.90
C GLU A 74 -2.75 -6.86 -17.68
N GLN A 75 -2.68 -7.99 -17.00
CA GLN A 75 -2.86 -9.29 -17.62
C GLN A 75 -4.25 -9.44 -18.26
N MET A 76 -5.28 -8.93 -17.58
CA MET A 76 -6.64 -8.97 -18.12
C MET A 76 -6.80 -8.10 -19.36
N LEU A 77 -6.10 -6.97 -19.40
CA LEU A 77 -6.18 -6.05 -20.54
C LEU A 77 -5.37 -6.53 -21.75
N THR A 78 -4.33 -7.33 -21.51
CA THR A 78 -3.42 -7.80 -22.59
C THR A 78 -3.77 -9.19 -23.10
N THR A 79 -4.62 -9.95 -22.39
CA THR A 79 -5.06 -11.27 -22.85
C THR A 79 -6.14 -11.11 -23.94
N PRO A 80 -5.96 -11.68 -25.13
CA PRO A 80 -6.92 -11.57 -26.22
C PRO A 80 -8.23 -12.31 -25.93
#